data_a10acddb0c8380589777a066d50d5c47
#
_entry.id   a10acddb0c8380589777a066d50d5c47
#
_cell.length_a   1.000
_cell.length_b   1.000
_cell.length_c   1.000
_cell.angle_alpha   90.00
_cell.angle_beta   90.00
_cell.angle_gamma   90.00
#
_symmetry.space_group_name_H-M   'P 1'
#
loop_
_entity.id
_entity.type
_entity.pdbx_description
1 polymer ?
#
loop_
_entity_poly.entity_id
_entity_poly.type
_entity_poly.pdbx_seq_one_letter_code
_entity_poly.pdbx_strand_id
1 'polypeptide(L)'
;TAQRLQAHGMDAKNTPVTGAVMMDFLRPEFKGYFKDKETLCKEFGLDPAKQLHLYISSFGYASMTDQEVAELSKMAGTDFSGFARTNRVSMEKTLAWFDRYLGDHPEVELVYRRHPSEWKCKALDELAAKRPNFHVIFADSVKQWIVAADSISIWMSTAVAEVYMAGKSCHILRPVPIEHEYDPVIYAGADY
;
A
#
# COMPACT_ATOMS: atom_id res chain seq x y z
N THR A 1 16.32 10.84 10.40
CA THR A 1 17.22 10.52 9.27
C THR A 1 18.47 11.36 9.29
N ALA A 2 18.44 12.71 9.25
CA ALA A 2 19.64 13.54 9.40
C ALA A 2 20.35 13.26 10.73
N GLN A 3 19.61 13.23 11.84
CA GLN A 3 20.13 12.87 13.16
C GLN A 3 20.80 11.49 13.17
N ARG A 4 20.21 10.51 12.48
CA ARG A 4 20.79 9.16 12.36
C ARG A 4 22.09 9.16 11.57
N LEU A 5 22.17 9.91 10.48
CA LEU A 5 23.41 10.07 9.70
C LEU A 5 24.49 10.77 10.51
N GLN A 6 24.13 11.81 11.27
CA GLN A 6 25.05 12.52 12.16
C GLN A 6 25.57 11.62 13.28
N ALA A 7 24.71 10.76 13.85
CA ALA A 7 25.12 9.76 14.85
C ALA A 7 26.12 8.73 14.28
N HIS A 8 26.12 8.52 12.96
CA HIS A 8 27.11 7.70 12.24
C HIS A 8 28.28 8.48 11.68
N GLY A 9 28.56 9.70 12.20
CA GLY A 9 29.77 10.48 11.92
C GLY A 9 29.66 11.44 10.72
N MET A 10 28.46 11.63 10.13
CA MET A 10 28.31 12.67 9.10
C MET A 10 28.23 14.05 9.74
N ASP A 11 28.99 15.00 9.21
CA ASP A 11 28.97 16.39 9.66
C ASP A 11 27.57 17.01 9.41
N ALA A 12 27.06 17.71 10.42
CA ALA A 12 25.76 18.38 10.36
C ALA A 12 25.65 19.38 9.20
N LYS A 13 26.76 20.08 8.87
CA LYS A 13 26.81 21.04 7.75
C LYS A 13 26.65 20.35 6.37
N ASN A 14 27.00 19.06 6.29
CA ASN A 14 26.89 18.24 5.07
C ASN A 14 25.59 17.42 5.00
N THR A 15 24.71 17.57 6.00
CA THR A 15 23.41 16.85 6.09
C THR A 15 22.25 17.83 6.24
N PRO A 16 22.02 18.74 5.28
CA PRO A 16 20.89 19.65 5.34
C PRO A 16 19.58 18.86 5.30
N VAL A 17 18.61 19.26 6.13
CA VAL A 17 17.27 18.67 6.11
C VAL A 17 16.47 19.35 5.02
N THR A 18 16.31 18.68 3.88
CA THR A 18 15.55 19.18 2.72
C THR A 18 14.11 18.67 2.67
N GLY A 19 13.73 17.79 3.61
CA GLY A 19 12.47 17.07 3.55
C GLY A 19 12.52 15.90 2.54
N ALA A 20 11.35 15.35 2.22
CA ALA A 20 11.18 14.30 1.24
C ALA A 20 10.73 14.92 -0.08
N VAL A 21 11.68 15.29 -0.94
CA VAL A 21 11.41 15.99 -2.23
C VAL A 21 10.34 15.27 -3.07
N MET A 22 10.30 13.93 -3.01
CA MET A 22 9.26 13.14 -3.71
C MET A 22 7.83 13.44 -3.23
N MET A 23 7.65 13.96 -2.02
CA MET A 23 6.34 14.33 -1.48
C MET A 23 5.87 15.68 -2.01
N ASP A 24 6.77 16.53 -2.52
CA ASP A 24 6.40 17.85 -3.06
C ASP A 24 5.43 17.74 -4.24
N PHE A 25 5.49 16.65 -5.03
CA PHE A 25 4.53 16.41 -6.11
C PHE A 25 3.06 16.31 -5.63
N LEU A 26 2.83 16.03 -4.35
CA LEU A 26 1.48 15.95 -3.77
C LEU A 26 0.94 17.32 -3.29
N ARG A 27 1.73 18.38 -3.40
CA ARG A 27 1.29 19.74 -3.09
C ARG A 27 0.26 20.23 -4.11
N PRO A 28 -0.63 21.16 -3.72
CA PRO A 28 -1.67 21.71 -4.60
C PRO A 28 -1.14 22.27 -5.91
N GLU A 29 0.06 22.87 -5.90
CA GLU A 29 0.69 23.48 -7.06
C GLU A 29 1.02 22.48 -8.16
N PHE A 30 1.18 21.20 -7.81
CA PHE A 30 1.53 20.12 -8.72
C PHE A 30 0.34 19.24 -9.12
N LYS A 31 -0.88 19.56 -8.69
CA LYS A 31 -2.08 18.76 -9.04
C LYS A 31 -2.26 18.57 -10.55
N GLY A 32 -1.87 19.54 -11.36
CA GLY A 32 -1.96 19.45 -12.82
C GLY A 32 -1.05 18.41 -13.48
N TYR A 33 -0.11 17.81 -12.73
CA TYR A 33 0.73 16.71 -13.22
C TYR A 33 0.04 15.35 -13.13
N PHE A 34 -1.04 15.24 -12.35
CA PHE A 34 -1.79 14.01 -12.20
C PHE A 34 -3.02 14.00 -13.08
N LYS A 35 -3.30 12.85 -13.67
CA LYS A 35 -4.56 12.59 -14.36
C LYS A 35 -5.69 12.69 -13.33
N ASP A 36 -6.82 13.23 -13.73
CA ASP A 36 -8.03 13.18 -12.94
C ASP A 36 -8.58 11.74 -12.87
N LYS A 37 -9.53 11.50 -11.97
CA LYS A 37 -10.16 10.20 -11.78
C LYS A 37 -10.80 9.67 -13.06
N GLU A 38 -11.49 10.53 -13.80
CA GLU A 38 -12.23 10.14 -15.01
C GLU A 38 -11.27 9.63 -16.09
N THR A 39 -10.18 10.38 -16.34
CA THR A 39 -9.14 10.01 -17.29
C THR A 39 -8.46 8.71 -16.92
N LEU A 40 -8.08 8.57 -15.63
CA LEU A 40 -7.40 7.38 -15.12
C LEU A 40 -8.30 6.15 -15.18
N CYS A 41 -9.55 6.27 -14.76
CA CYS A 41 -10.50 5.16 -14.82
C CYS A 41 -10.72 4.68 -16.26
N LYS A 42 -10.93 5.59 -17.21
CA LYS A 42 -11.10 5.25 -18.63
C LYS A 42 -9.90 4.53 -19.21
N GLU A 43 -8.69 4.95 -18.85
CA GLU A 43 -7.44 4.34 -19.34
C GLU A 43 -7.31 2.87 -18.92
N PHE A 44 -7.80 2.51 -17.73
CA PHE A 44 -7.73 1.17 -17.19
C PHE A 44 -9.05 0.38 -17.27
N GLY A 45 -10.06 0.90 -17.95
CA GLY A 45 -11.34 0.22 -18.16
C GLY A 45 -12.21 0.14 -16.89
N LEU A 46 -12.02 1.07 -15.94
CA LEU A 46 -12.86 1.22 -14.76
C LEU A 46 -14.02 2.20 -15.06
N ASP A 47 -15.12 2.06 -14.30
CA ASP A 47 -16.24 2.99 -14.37
C ASP A 47 -15.96 4.24 -13.51
N PRO A 48 -15.77 5.43 -14.10
CA PRO A 48 -15.47 6.65 -13.36
C PRO A 48 -16.64 7.14 -12.50
N ALA A 49 -17.88 6.69 -12.77
CA ALA A 49 -19.05 7.05 -11.99
C ALA A 49 -19.14 6.31 -10.66
N LYS A 50 -18.42 5.19 -10.52
CA LYS A 50 -18.35 4.41 -9.29
C LYS A 50 -17.36 4.99 -8.30
N GLN A 51 -17.46 4.56 -7.04
CA GLN A 51 -16.48 4.89 -6.01
C GLN A 51 -15.17 4.16 -6.28
N LEU A 52 -14.09 4.89 -6.47
CA LEU A 52 -12.76 4.33 -6.65
C LEU A 52 -12.09 4.08 -5.29
N HIS A 53 -11.99 2.81 -4.90
CA HIS A 53 -11.27 2.40 -3.71
C HIS A 53 -9.87 1.91 -4.07
N LEU A 54 -8.84 2.52 -3.50
CA LEU A 54 -7.45 2.12 -3.65
C LEU A 54 -7.00 1.28 -2.44
N TYR A 55 -6.60 0.06 -2.67
CA TYR A 55 -5.89 -0.75 -1.66
C TYR A 55 -4.39 -0.81 -2.00
N ILE A 56 -3.55 -0.31 -1.09
CA ILE A 56 -2.09 -0.36 -1.25
C ILE A 56 -1.55 -1.52 -0.44
N SER A 57 -1.20 -2.58 -1.14
CA SER A 57 -0.73 -3.82 -0.54
C SER A 57 0.72 -3.74 -0.07
N SER A 58 1.07 -4.61 0.90
CA SER A 58 2.42 -4.83 1.39
C SER A 58 2.66 -6.29 1.81
N PHE A 59 1.99 -7.24 1.12
CA PHE A 59 2.07 -8.66 1.41
C PHE A 59 3.28 -9.36 0.76
N GLY A 60 4.45 -8.71 0.75
CA GLY A 60 5.66 -9.25 0.14
C GLY A 60 6.11 -10.60 0.71
N TYR A 61 5.87 -10.84 2.00
CA TYR A 61 6.21 -12.12 2.64
C TYR A 61 5.17 -13.22 2.40
N ALA A 62 3.97 -12.88 1.95
CA ALA A 62 2.91 -13.87 1.75
C ALA A 62 3.25 -14.87 0.63
N SER A 63 4.00 -14.43 -0.37
CA SER A 63 4.42 -15.24 -1.53
C SER A 63 5.74 -15.99 -1.33
N MET A 64 6.46 -15.73 -0.23
CA MET A 64 7.73 -16.42 0.08
C MET A 64 7.46 -17.83 0.60
N THR A 65 8.29 -18.78 0.18
CA THR A 65 8.33 -20.12 0.77
C THR A 65 8.96 -20.07 2.17
N ASP A 66 8.72 -21.12 2.99
CA ASP A 66 9.33 -21.18 4.32
C ASP A 66 10.87 -21.25 4.26
N GLN A 67 11.43 -21.83 3.20
CA GLN A 67 12.87 -21.86 2.95
C GLN A 67 13.40 -20.44 2.69
N GLU A 68 12.77 -19.66 1.82
CA GLU A 68 13.16 -18.28 1.53
C GLU A 68 13.07 -17.39 2.78
N VAL A 69 12.03 -17.58 3.60
CA VAL A 69 11.90 -16.88 4.89
C VAL A 69 13.03 -17.26 5.85
N ALA A 70 13.40 -18.54 5.91
CA ALA A 70 14.50 -19.01 6.78
C ALA A 70 15.86 -18.45 6.30
N GLU A 71 16.12 -18.42 5.00
CA GLU A 71 17.33 -17.83 4.43
C GLU A 71 17.43 -16.33 4.72
N LEU A 72 16.33 -15.60 4.50
CA LEU A 72 16.24 -14.18 4.82
C LEU A 72 16.46 -13.91 6.32
N SER A 73 15.85 -14.73 7.19
CA SER A 73 16.00 -14.64 8.64
C SER A 73 17.48 -14.82 9.06
N LYS A 74 18.15 -15.81 8.46
CA LYS A 74 19.57 -16.06 8.70
C LYS A 74 20.45 -14.88 8.25
N MET A 75 20.18 -14.33 7.07
CA MET A 75 20.91 -13.18 6.53
C MET A 75 20.74 -11.92 7.38
N ALA A 76 19.53 -11.68 7.87
CA ALA A 76 19.19 -10.49 8.65
C ALA A 76 19.51 -10.63 10.14
N GLY A 77 19.80 -11.83 10.64
CA GLY A 77 19.97 -12.10 12.06
C GLY A 77 18.68 -11.94 12.89
N THR A 78 17.51 -12.06 12.25
CA THR A 78 16.19 -11.85 12.87
C THR A 78 15.22 -12.90 12.32
N ASP A 79 14.44 -13.54 13.20
CA ASP A 79 13.45 -14.53 12.78
C ASP A 79 12.20 -13.83 12.20
N PHE A 80 11.95 -14.03 10.91
CA PHE A 80 10.78 -13.50 10.20
C PHE A 80 9.64 -14.53 10.05
N SER A 81 9.74 -15.74 10.60
CA SER A 81 8.76 -16.80 10.39
C SER A 81 7.35 -16.44 10.90
N GLY A 82 7.27 -15.84 12.08
CA GLY A 82 6.03 -15.35 12.66
C GLY A 82 5.39 -14.25 11.83
N PHE A 83 6.20 -13.27 11.38
CA PHE A 83 5.75 -12.18 10.53
C PHE A 83 5.27 -12.67 9.16
N ALA A 84 5.99 -13.60 8.53
CA ALA A 84 5.60 -14.19 7.25
C ALA A 84 4.26 -14.94 7.35
N ARG A 85 4.03 -15.68 8.46
CA ARG A 85 2.76 -16.34 8.73
C ARG A 85 1.62 -15.33 8.88
N THR A 86 1.82 -14.29 9.68
CA THR A 86 0.84 -13.21 9.85
C THR A 86 0.53 -12.51 8.53
N ASN A 87 1.54 -12.31 7.69
CA ASN A 87 1.42 -11.71 6.36
C ASN A 87 0.52 -12.57 5.45
N ARG A 88 0.76 -13.89 5.38
CA ARG A 88 -0.05 -14.84 4.59
C ARG A 88 -1.51 -14.87 5.05
N VAL A 89 -1.74 -15.05 6.34
CA VAL A 89 -3.10 -15.13 6.90
C VAL A 89 -3.84 -13.79 6.72
N SER A 90 -3.13 -12.67 6.86
CA SER A 90 -3.71 -11.35 6.64
C SER A 90 -4.11 -11.15 5.18
N MET A 91 -3.28 -11.57 4.23
CA MET A 91 -3.61 -11.52 2.80
C MET A 91 -4.85 -12.36 2.48
N GLU A 92 -4.89 -13.62 2.93
CA GLU A 92 -6.04 -14.51 2.72
C GLU A 92 -7.34 -13.91 3.23
N LYS A 93 -7.32 -13.41 4.48
CA LYS A 93 -8.51 -12.79 5.09
C LYS A 93 -8.91 -11.49 4.38
N THR A 94 -7.96 -10.68 3.94
CA THR A 94 -8.21 -9.44 3.20
C THR A 94 -8.87 -9.76 1.85
N LEU A 95 -8.35 -10.72 1.09
CA LEU A 95 -8.93 -11.13 -0.19
C LEU A 95 -10.34 -11.74 0.00
N ALA A 96 -10.54 -12.56 1.02
CA ALA A 96 -11.84 -13.11 1.33
C ALA A 96 -12.87 -12.02 1.74
N TRP A 97 -12.39 -10.96 2.41
CA TRP A 97 -13.23 -9.80 2.72
C TRP A 97 -13.56 -9.00 1.46
N PHE A 98 -12.60 -8.74 0.58
CA PHE A 98 -12.84 -8.07 -0.70
C PHE A 98 -13.84 -8.82 -1.57
N ASP A 99 -13.76 -10.16 -1.60
CA ASP A 99 -14.71 -10.96 -2.37
C ASP A 99 -16.15 -10.74 -1.90
N ARG A 100 -16.41 -10.72 -0.59
CA ARG A 100 -17.73 -10.44 -0.04
C ARG A 100 -18.14 -8.99 -0.27
N TYR A 101 -17.28 -8.06 0.13
CA TYR A 101 -17.53 -6.63 0.04
C TYR A 101 -17.90 -6.19 -1.39
N LEU A 102 -17.13 -6.60 -2.38
CA LEU A 102 -17.37 -6.24 -3.78
C LEU A 102 -18.62 -6.95 -4.38
N GLY A 103 -19.02 -8.08 -3.79
CA GLY A 103 -20.29 -8.73 -4.13
C GLY A 103 -21.49 -7.93 -3.65
N ASP A 104 -21.37 -7.30 -2.49
CA ASP A 104 -22.43 -6.51 -1.86
C ASP A 104 -22.41 -5.03 -2.33
N HIS A 105 -21.29 -4.56 -2.91
CA HIS A 105 -21.05 -3.17 -3.32
C HIS A 105 -20.68 -3.07 -4.81
N PRO A 106 -21.64 -3.25 -5.73
CA PRO A 106 -21.37 -3.13 -7.18
C PRO A 106 -21.04 -1.70 -7.62
N GLU A 107 -21.30 -0.69 -6.77
CA GLU A 107 -20.98 0.72 -6.98
C GLU A 107 -19.51 1.06 -6.68
N VAL A 108 -18.70 0.09 -6.26
CA VAL A 108 -17.27 0.27 -5.95
C VAL A 108 -16.41 -0.35 -7.04
N GLU A 109 -15.40 0.36 -7.51
CA GLU A 109 -14.26 -0.16 -8.25
C GLU A 109 -13.06 -0.23 -7.31
N LEU A 110 -12.53 -1.42 -7.04
CA LEU A 110 -11.39 -1.61 -6.16
C LEU A 110 -10.12 -1.87 -6.97
N VAL A 111 -9.14 -0.99 -6.81
CA VAL A 111 -7.80 -1.16 -7.37
C VAL A 111 -6.88 -1.72 -6.29
N TYR A 112 -6.46 -2.97 -6.46
CA TYR A 112 -5.43 -3.61 -5.66
C TYR A 112 -4.06 -3.29 -6.25
N ARG A 113 -3.30 -2.53 -5.50
CA ARG A 113 -1.97 -2.07 -5.87
C ARG A 113 -0.93 -2.94 -5.17
N ARG A 114 -0.31 -3.89 -5.88
CA ARG A 114 0.73 -4.75 -5.32
C ARG A 114 1.96 -3.95 -4.92
N HIS A 115 2.61 -4.35 -3.83
CA HIS A 115 3.96 -3.87 -3.52
C HIS A 115 4.96 -4.38 -4.58
N PRO A 116 6.02 -3.64 -4.93
CA PRO A 116 7.03 -4.11 -5.89
C PRO A 116 7.67 -5.46 -5.54
N SER A 117 7.80 -5.79 -4.25
CA SER A 117 8.30 -7.09 -3.77
C SER A 117 7.23 -8.19 -3.67
N GLU A 118 5.99 -7.88 -3.99
CA GLU A 118 4.88 -8.84 -3.95
C GLU A 118 4.80 -9.58 -5.29
N TRP A 119 5.03 -10.88 -5.25
CA TRP A 119 4.97 -11.74 -6.43
C TRP A 119 3.54 -11.95 -6.91
N LYS A 120 3.39 -12.41 -8.14
CA LYS A 120 2.08 -12.83 -8.64
C LYS A 120 1.50 -13.90 -7.74
N CYS A 121 0.23 -13.75 -7.39
CA CYS A 121 -0.49 -14.64 -6.50
C CYS A 121 -1.75 -15.15 -7.21
N LYS A 122 -1.90 -16.47 -7.29
CA LYS A 122 -3.05 -17.11 -7.94
C LYS A 122 -4.39 -16.64 -7.36
N ALA A 123 -4.46 -16.42 -6.05
CA ALA A 123 -5.66 -15.93 -5.39
C ALA A 123 -6.09 -14.52 -5.85
N LEU A 124 -5.15 -13.66 -6.24
CA LEU A 124 -5.45 -12.35 -6.84
C LEU A 124 -6.05 -12.51 -8.23
N ASP A 125 -5.48 -13.40 -9.05
CA ASP A 125 -5.96 -13.65 -10.40
C ASP A 125 -7.36 -14.30 -10.37
N GLU A 126 -7.60 -15.23 -9.44
CA GLU A 126 -8.91 -15.86 -9.21
C GLU A 126 -9.97 -14.85 -8.77
N LEU A 127 -9.62 -13.94 -7.85
CA LEU A 127 -10.54 -12.89 -7.40
C LEU A 127 -10.85 -11.91 -8.52
N ALA A 128 -9.84 -11.50 -9.31
CA ALA A 128 -10.05 -10.63 -10.45
C ALA A 128 -10.93 -11.28 -11.54
N ALA A 129 -10.79 -12.57 -11.76
CA ALA A 129 -11.66 -13.30 -12.68
C ALA A 129 -13.10 -13.44 -12.16
N LYS A 130 -13.28 -13.48 -10.84
CA LYS A 130 -14.58 -13.65 -10.19
C LYS A 130 -15.36 -12.33 -10.04
N ARG A 131 -14.65 -11.23 -9.75
CA ARG A 131 -15.22 -9.92 -9.44
C ARG A 131 -14.82 -8.89 -10.50
N PRO A 132 -15.75 -8.47 -11.39
CA PRO A 132 -15.46 -7.53 -12.47
C PRO A 132 -15.07 -6.13 -11.96
N ASN A 133 -15.36 -5.82 -10.70
CA ASN A 133 -15.01 -4.57 -10.02
C ASN A 133 -13.78 -4.69 -9.09
N PHE A 134 -12.98 -5.77 -9.24
CA PHE A 134 -11.68 -5.95 -8.59
C PHE A 134 -10.56 -5.93 -9.63
N HIS A 135 -9.64 -4.99 -9.52
CA HIS A 135 -8.60 -4.75 -10.51
C HIS A 135 -7.21 -4.82 -9.88
N VAL A 136 -6.33 -5.66 -10.44
CA VAL A 136 -4.92 -5.71 -10.03
C VAL A 136 -4.12 -4.87 -11.00
N ILE A 137 -3.77 -3.65 -10.62
CA ILE A 137 -3.11 -2.69 -11.50
C ILE A 137 -1.75 -2.30 -10.91
N PHE A 138 -0.69 -2.44 -11.72
CA PHE A 138 0.67 -2.07 -11.33
C PHE A 138 1.19 -0.84 -12.11
N ALA A 139 0.50 -0.44 -13.18
CA ALA A 139 0.85 0.71 -13.97
C ALA A 139 0.63 2.03 -13.24
N ASP A 140 1.31 3.06 -13.69
CA ASP A 140 1.38 4.39 -13.07
C ASP A 140 2.01 4.40 -11.66
N SER A 141 2.25 5.57 -11.12
CA SER A 141 2.78 5.71 -9.76
C SER A 141 1.69 5.53 -8.71
N VAL A 142 2.05 5.10 -7.50
CA VAL A 142 1.10 5.03 -6.39
C VAL A 142 0.49 6.41 -6.09
N LYS A 143 1.24 7.48 -6.27
CA LYS A 143 0.77 8.87 -6.08
C LYS A 143 -0.37 9.22 -7.03
N GLN A 144 -0.28 8.77 -8.29
CA GLN A 144 -1.33 8.96 -9.29
C GLN A 144 -2.65 8.35 -8.79
N TRP A 145 -2.60 7.13 -8.30
CA TRP A 145 -3.77 6.42 -7.74
C TRP A 145 -4.27 7.04 -6.45
N ILE A 146 -3.36 7.48 -5.55
CA ILE A 146 -3.73 8.17 -4.31
C ILE A 146 -4.51 9.46 -4.62
N VAL A 147 -4.05 10.25 -5.58
CA VAL A 147 -4.73 11.51 -5.94
C VAL A 147 -6.11 11.25 -6.52
N ALA A 148 -6.27 10.22 -7.36
CA ALA A 148 -7.53 9.90 -8.02
C ALA A 148 -8.56 9.19 -7.11
N ALA A 149 -8.12 8.38 -6.13
CA ALA A 149 -9.00 7.55 -5.32
C ALA A 149 -9.97 8.35 -4.43
N ASP A 150 -11.20 7.86 -4.28
CA ASP A 150 -12.20 8.41 -3.35
C ASP A 150 -11.96 7.90 -1.91
N SER A 151 -11.49 6.66 -1.78
CA SER A 151 -11.13 6.05 -0.48
C SER A 151 -9.87 5.21 -0.61
N ILE A 152 -9.09 5.13 0.47
CA ILE A 152 -7.80 4.45 0.47
C ILE A 152 -7.69 3.58 1.70
N SER A 153 -7.21 2.34 1.49
CA SER A 153 -6.86 1.46 2.60
C SER A 153 -5.52 0.78 2.36
N ILE A 154 -4.89 0.38 3.46
CA ILE A 154 -3.61 -0.32 3.49
C ILE A 154 -3.65 -1.43 4.53
N TRP A 155 -2.71 -2.37 4.47
CA TRP A 155 -2.42 -3.28 5.58
C TRP A 155 -1.27 -2.75 6.45
N MET A 156 -0.09 -2.57 5.87
CA MET A 156 1.09 -1.99 6.49
C MET A 156 1.98 -1.39 5.39
N SER A 157 1.93 -0.08 5.19
CA SER A 157 2.67 0.58 4.13
C SER A 157 3.08 1.98 4.51
N THR A 158 4.32 2.35 4.24
CA THR A 158 4.79 3.74 4.42
C THR A 158 4.14 4.71 3.43
N ALA A 159 3.43 4.21 2.41
CA ALA A 159 2.64 5.03 1.49
C ALA A 159 1.53 5.84 2.19
N VAL A 160 1.18 5.50 3.44
CA VAL A 160 0.29 6.33 4.28
C VAL A 160 0.78 7.77 4.38
N ALA A 161 2.10 8.02 4.37
CA ALA A 161 2.64 9.38 4.35
C ALA A 161 2.25 10.14 3.08
N GLU A 162 2.24 9.44 1.95
CA GLU A 162 1.81 10.02 0.66
C GLU A 162 0.31 10.31 0.67
N VAL A 163 -0.48 9.45 1.30
CA VAL A 163 -1.94 9.67 1.47
C VAL A 163 -2.20 10.94 2.29
N TYR A 164 -1.51 11.12 3.42
CA TYR A 164 -1.65 12.32 4.25
C TYR A 164 -1.18 13.58 3.53
N MET A 165 -0.06 13.50 2.81
CA MET A 165 0.44 14.63 2.02
C MET A 165 -0.50 15.02 0.87
N ALA A 166 -1.28 14.05 0.35
CA ALA A 166 -2.34 14.32 -0.61
C ALA A 166 -3.61 14.92 0.04
N GLY A 167 -3.64 15.09 1.36
CA GLY A 167 -4.80 15.60 2.11
C GLY A 167 -5.95 14.60 2.20
N LYS A 168 -5.66 13.29 2.17
CA LYS A 168 -6.65 12.23 2.19
C LYS A 168 -6.58 11.39 3.47
N SER A 169 -7.69 10.76 3.84
CA SER A 169 -7.76 9.77 4.92
C SER A 169 -7.27 8.41 4.44
N CYS A 170 -6.76 7.61 5.37
CA CYS A 170 -6.30 6.25 5.12
C CYS A 170 -6.85 5.30 6.18
N HIS A 171 -7.48 4.21 5.75
CA HIS A 171 -7.96 3.16 6.65
C HIS A 171 -6.93 2.03 6.71
N ILE A 172 -6.63 1.55 7.91
CA ILE A 172 -5.73 0.41 8.10
C ILE A 172 -6.56 -0.86 8.30
N LEU A 173 -6.45 -1.79 7.36
CA LEU A 173 -7.15 -3.08 7.44
C LEU A 173 -6.25 -4.10 8.16
N ARG A 174 -6.61 -4.47 9.39
CA ARG A 174 -5.87 -5.42 10.24
C ARG A 174 -6.70 -6.66 10.54
N PRO A 175 -6.86 -7.59 9.58
CA PRO A 175 -7.65 -8.81 9.79
C PRO A 175 -7.01 -9.79 10.79
N VAL A 176 -5.72 -9.60 11.09
CA VAL A 176 -4.97 -10.28 12.15
C VAL A 176 -4.20 -9.23 12.94
N PRO A 177 -4.25 -9.25 14.28
CA PRO A 177 -3.47 -8.36 15.12
C PRO A 177 -1.96 -8.47 14.82
N ILE A 178 -1.29 -7.33 14.82
CA ILE A 178 0.17 -7.23 14.72
C ILE A 178 0.65 -6.58 16.01
N GLU A 179 1.81 -6.97 16.50
CA GLU A 179 2.41 -6.37 17.68
C GLU A 179 2.71 -4.88 17.39
N HIS A 180 2.36 -4.01 18.34
CA HIS A 180 2.47 -2.55 18.17
C HIS A 180 3.88 -2.06 17.86
N GLU A 181 4.91 -2.81 18.23
CA GLU A 181 6.32 -2.49 17.93
C GLU A 181 6.62 -2.45 16.42
N TYR A 182 5.79 -3.12 15.60
CA TYR A 182 5.92 -3.08 14.14
C TYR A 182 5.12 -1.95 13.50
N ASP A 183 4.29 -1.24 14.27
CA ASP A 183 3.52 -0.11 13.74
C ASP A 183 4.39 1.16 13.73
N PRO A 184 4.70 1.71 12.56
CA PRO A 184 5.43 2.95 12.49
C PRO A 184 4.59 4.11 13.03
N VAL A 185 5.26 5.09 13.67
CA VAL A 185 4.64 6.33 14.20
C VAL A 185 3.80 7.07 13.14
N ILE A 186 4.10 6.86 11.87
CA ILE A 186 3.38 7.44 10.74
C ILE A 186 1.90 7.03 10.68
N TYR A 187 1.49 5.98 11.38
CA TYR A 187 0.09 5.54 11.43
C TYR A 187 -0.74 6.25 12.51
N ALA A 188 -0.13 7.13 13.31
CA ALA A 188 -0.82 7.80 14.42
C ALA A 188 -2.06 8.61 14.01
N GLY A 189 -2.27 8.91 12.73
CA GLY A 189 -3.44 9.60 12.20
C GLY A 189 -4.34 8.75 11.31
N ALA A 190 -4.11 7.43 11.24
CA ALA A 190 -4.92 6.53 10.41
C ALA A 190 -6.10 5.96 11.20
N ASP A 191 -7.19 5.63 10.49
CA ASP A 191 -8.33 4.89 11.03
C ASP A 191 -8.06 3.37 10.93
N TYR A 192 -8.46 2.63 11.96
CA TYR A 192 -8.33 1.17 12.06
C TYR A 192 -9.67 0.48 11.85
#